data_62cbaa704b775a1854c2cce2c88e489d
#
_entry.id   62cbaa704b775a1854c2cce2c88e489d
#
_cell.length_a   1.000
_cell.length_b   1.000
_cell.length_c   1.000
_cell.angle_alpha   90.00
_cell.angle_beta   90.00
_cell.angle_gamma   90.00
#
_symmetry.space_group_name_H-M   'P 1'
#
loop_
_entity.id
_entity.type
_entity.pdbx_description
1 polymer ?
#
loop_
_entity_poly.entity_id
_entity_poly.type
_entity_poly.pdbx_seq_one_letter_code
_entity_poly.pdbx_strand_id
1 'polypeptide(L)'
;MKPTPGVPSTYLCATCRDEYGVSSRKKWEEQTEIWLNESGLLWSYCNKKLPCAPTTRYPDYMFVAREHCVLLEVDEQEHERYNPKCEIARISELMDSIDFKSLHVIRYNPHAPGSTADRKATLLQAIRDALATNFGVLNESGCVVQYQGYSQDRIVQLDALSCAMQDQHK
;
A
#
# COMPACT_ATOMS: atom_id res chain seq x y z
N MET A 1 11.65 -20.94 -11.82
CA MET A 1 13.14 -21.06 -11.77
C MET A 1 13.56 -20.71 -10.35
N LYS A 2 14.25 -21.56 -9.63
CA LYS A 2 14.74 -21.21 -8.29
C LYS A 2 15.87 -20.20 -8.40
N PRO A 3 15.91 -19.15 -7.55
CA PRO A 3 16.96 -18.15 -7.60
C PRO A 3 18.33 -18.78 -7.32
N THR A 4 19.30 -18.32 -8.07
CA THR A 4 20.69 -18.71 -7.84
C THR A 4 21.16 -18.10 -6.51
N PRO A 5 21.66 -18.89 -5.55
CA PRO A 5 22.16 -18.33 -4.29
C PRO A 5 23.33 -17.40 -4.57
N GLY A 6 23.27 -16.18 -4.07
CA GLY A 6 24.43 -15.30 -4.02
C GLY A 6 24.36 -13.96 -4.76
N VAL A 7 23.22 -13.59 -5.34
CA VAL A 7 23.08 -12.22 -5.88
C VAL A 7 22.82 -11.24 -4.75
N PRO A 8 23.72 -10.26 -4.50
CA PRO A 8 23.49 -9.27 -3.45
C PRO A 8 22.21 -8.49 -3.73
N SER A 9 21.35 -8.38 -2.73
CA SER A 9 20.06 -7.66 -2.82
C SER A 9 20.20 -6.18 -3.25
N THR A 10 21.38 -5.61 -3.14
CA THR A 10 21.70 -4.23 -3.52
C THR A 10 21.65 -3.94 -5.01
N TYR A 11 21.72 -4.97 -5.86
CA TYR A 11 21.69 -4.81 -7.32
C TYR A 11 20.31 -5.05 -7.93
N LEU A 12 19.36 -5.43 -7.12
CA LEU A 12 18.00 -5.69 -7.59
C LEU A 12 17.18 -4.41 -7.54
N CYS A 13 16.43 -4.12 -8.59
CA CYS A 13 15.36 -3.13 -8.50
C CYS A 13 14.37 -3.58 -7.41
N ALA A 14 13.52 -2.66 -6.92
CA ALA A 14 12.59 -2.98 -5.86
C ALA A 14 11.77 -4.26 -6.15
N THR A 15 11.29 -4.40 -7.37
CA THR A 15 10.54 -5.56 -7.86
C THR A 15 11.35 -6.85 -7.83
N CYS A 16 12.59 -6.81 -8.33
CA CYS A 16 13.46 -7.99 -8.33
C CYS A 16 13.97 -8.32 -6.91
N ARG A 17 14.12 -7.30 -6.06
CA ARG A 17 14.50 -7.51 -4.66
C ARG A 17 13.45 -8.29 -3.90
N ASP A 18 12.19 -8.05 -4.21
CA ASP A 18 11.07 -8.78 -3.61
C ASP A 18 10.99 -10.23 -4.14
N GLU A 19 11.34 -10.45 -5.40
CA GLU A 19 11.40 -11.79 -6.00
C GLU A 19 12.56 -12.66 -5.47
N TYR A 20 13.70 -12.03 -5.19
CA TYR A 20 14.90 -12.69 -4.65
C TYR A 20 15.07 -12.45 -3.16
N GLY A 21 14.15 -11.72 -2.61
CA GLY A 21 14.34 -11.03 -1.39
C GLY A 21 14.30 -11.83 -0.15
N VAL A 22 14.98 -11.30 0.49
CA VAL A 22 15.25 -11.31 1.88
C VAL A 22 13.95 -11.29 2.67
N SER A 23 13.77 -12.36 3.35
CA SER A 23 12.70 -12.80 4.22
C SER A 23 12.00 -11.79 5.14
N SER A 24 12.55 -10.61 5.41
CA SER A 24 11.92 -9.68 6.35
C SER A 24 10.68 -9.00 5.80
N ARG A 25 10.67 -8.62 4.53
CA ARG A 25 9.54 -8.00 3.87
C ARG A 25 8.35 -8.95 3.76
N LYS A 26 8.61 -10.15 3.27
CA LYS A 26 7.60 -11.22 3.21
C LYS A 26 7.02 -11.57 4.57
N LYS A 27 7.82 -11.49 5.62
CA LYS A 27 7.35 -11.80 6.97
C LYS A 27 6.18 -10.93 7.40
N TRP A 28 6.20 -9.65 7.13
CA TRP A 28 5.13 -8.75 7.53
C TRP A 28 3.94 -8.81 6.59
N GLU A 29 4.14 -9.04 5.31
CA GLU A 29 3.08 -9.36 4.37
C GLU A 29 2.38 -10.68 4.78
N GLU A 30 3.14 -11.75 5.05
CA GLU A 30 2.62 -13.03 5.54
C GLU A 30 1.86 -12.87 6.87
N GLN A 31 2.41 -12.09 7.80
CA GLN A 31 1.73 -11.82 9.07
C GLN A 31 0.42 -11.05 8.86
N THR A 32 0.42 -10.10 7.95
CA THR A 32 -0.79 -9.34 7.58
C THR A 32 -1.83 -10.25 6.95
N GLU A 33 -1.41 -11.15 6.06
CA GLU A 33 -2.29 -12.16 5.45
C GLU A 33 -2.97 -13.05 6.50
N ILE A 34 -2.22 -13.52 7.50
CA ILE A 34 -2.78 -14.28 8.62
C ILE A 34 -3.86 -13.47 9.33
N TRP A 35 -3.62 -12.19 9.64
CA TRP A 35 -4.58 -11.33 10.31
C TRP A 35 -5.84 -11.07 9.49
N LEU A 36 -5.69 -10.88 8.19
CA LEU A 36 -6.82 -10.71 7.29
C LEU A 36 -7.69 -11.97 7.24
N ASN A 37 -7.08 -13.15 7.11
CA ASN A 37 -7.76 -14.44 7.12
C ASN A 37 -8.52 -14.67 8.44
N GLU A 38 -7.85 -14.45 9.58
CA GLU A 38 -8.47 -14.61 10.92
C GLU A 38 -9.64 -13.65 11.15
N SER A 39 -9.61 -12.50 10.49
CA SER A 39 -10.66 -11.47 10.64
C SER A 39 -11.83 -11.64 9.67
N GLY A 40 -11.74 -12.58 8.73
CA GLY A 40 -12.73 -12.79 7.68
C GLY A 40 -12.74 -11.70 6.60
N LEU A 41 -11.71 -10.85 6.52
CA LEU A 41 -11.56 -9.86 5.46
C LEU A 41 -11.01 -10.54 4.21
N LEU A 42 -11.84 -10.65 3.19
CA LEU A 42 -11.49 -11.27 1.90
C LEU A 42 -10.98 -10.19 0.95
N TRP A 43 -9.81 -10.41 0.38
CA TRP A 43 -9.24 -9.56 -0.67
C TRP A 43 -9.49 -10.16 -2.06
N SER A 44 -9.58 -9.30 -3.06
CA SER A 44 -9.78 -9.70 -4.45
C SER A 44 -8.47 -9.97 -5.18
N TYR A 45 -7.42 -9.20 -4.82
CA TYR A 45 -6.07 -9.32 -5.39
C TYR A 45 -5.02 -9.23 -4.29
N CYS A 46 -3.96 -10.01 -4.46
CA CYS A 46 -2.79 -9.98 -3.58
C CYS A 46 -1.55 -10.23 -4.44
N ASN A 47 -0.58 -9.32 -4.40
CA ASN A 47 0.69 -9.41 -5.13
C ASN A 47 0.54 -9.85 -6.60
N LYS A 48 -0.52 -9.41 -7.27
CA LYS A 48 -0.81 -9.72 -8.68
C LYS A 48 -0.96 -8.46 -9.49
N LYS A 49 -0.50 -8.53 -10.75
CA LYS A 49 -0.71 -7.46 -11.72
C LYS A 49 -2.19 -7.16 -11.87
N LEU A 50 -2.57 -5.90 -11.76
CA LEU A 50 -3.92 -5.46 -12.06
C LEU A 50 -4.20 -5.64 -13.56
N PRO A 51 -5.39 -6.13 -13.95
CA PRO A 51 -5.68 -6.51 -15.35
C PRO A 51 -5.45 -5.40 -16.37
N CYS A 52 -5.73 -4.15 -16.00
CA CYS A 52 -5.63 -2.99 -16.88
C CYS A 52 -4.41 -2.11 -16.62
N ALA A 53 -3.50 -2.52 -15.72
CA ALA A 53 -2.35 -1.70 -15.37
C ALA A 53 -1.34 -1.64 -16.52
N PRO A 54 -0.99 -0.44 -17.01
CA PRO A 54 0.07 -0.27 -18.01
C PRO A 54 1.44 -0.64 -17.45
N THR A 55 1.59 -0.64 -16.14
CA THR A 55 2.85 -0.92 -15.43
C THR A 55 2.80 -2.25 -14.68
N THR A 56 3.96 -2.73 -14.26
CA THR A 56 4.10 -3.95 -13.42
C THR A 56 3.93 -3.62 -11.93
N ARG A 57 2.96 -2.77 -11.58
CA ARG A 57 2.68 -2.43 -10.19
C ARG A 57 1.69 -3.43 -9.60
N TYR A 58 2.05 -3.93 -8.43
CA TYR A 58 1.29 -4.94 -7.71
C TYR A 58 0.95 -4.34 -6.35
N PRO A 59 -0.34 -4.16 -6.01
CA PRO A 59 -0.71 -3.86 -4.64
C PRO A 59 -0.45 -5.09 -3.77
N ASP A 60 -0.05 -4.89 -2.51
CA ASP A 60 0.09 -6.01 -1.59
C ASP A 60 -1.27 -6.67 -1.37
N TYR A 61 -2.32 -5.89 -1.11
CA TYR A 61 -3.71 -6.38 -1.05
C TYR A 61 -4.66 -5.36 -1.65
N MET A 62 -5.69 -5.85 -2.33
CA MET A 62 -6.77 -5.04 -2.86
C MET A 62 -8.11 -5.64 -2.46
N PHE A 63 -8.97 -4.81 -1.90
CA PHE A 63 -10.35 -5.15 -1.55
C PHE A 63 -11.29 -4.37 -2.48
N VAL A 64 -12.27 -5.05 -3.02
CA VAL A 64 -13.28 -4.44 -3.87
C VAL A 64 -14.55 -4.24 -3.05
N ALA A 65 -14.94 -3.00 -2.86
CA ALA A 65 -16.24 -2.61 -2.32
C ALA A 65 -17.21 -2.29 -3.47
N ARG A 66 -18.44 -1.91 -3.14
CA ARG A 66 -19.48 -1.71 -4.15
C ARG A 66 -19.15 -0.60 -5.16
N GLU A 67 -18.59 0.50 -4.71
CA GLU A 67 -18.37 1.71 -5.52
C GLU A 67 -16.92 2.20 -5.51
N HIS A 68 -16.05 1.55 -4.76
CA HIS A 68 -14.64 1.91 -4.60
C HIS A 68 -13.76 0.70 -4.35
N CYS A 69 -12.46 0.91 -4.40
CA CYS A 69 -11.49 -0.07 -3.94
C CYS A 69 -10.72 0.44 -2.71
N VAL A 70 -10.28 -0.49 -1.89
CA VAL A 70 -9.32 -0.25 -0.82
C VAL A 70 -8.04 -0.99 -1.15
N LEU A 71 -6.93 -0.28 -1.23
CA LEU A 71 -5.59 -0.85 -1.36
C LEU A 71 -4.92 -0.84 0.01
N LEU A 72 -4.25 -1.92 0.34
CA LEU A 72 -3.36 -2.00 1.49
C LEU A 72 -1.94 -2.25 1.00
N GLU A 73 -1.03 -1.38 1.39
CA GLU A 73 0.41 -1.48 1.17
C GLU A 73 1.11 -1.67 2.52
N VAL A 74 1.94 -2.69 2.63
CA VAL A 74 2.70 -3.01 3.85
C VAL A 74 4.10 -2.40 3.73
N ASP A 75 4.27 -1.22 4.30
CA ASP A 75 5.44 -0.36 4.12
C ASP A 75 6.41 -0.46 5.31
N GLU A 76 7.30 -1.42 5.28
CA GLU A 76 8.28 -1.59 6.34
C GLU A 76 9.13 -0.32 6.53
N GLN A 77 9.30 0.09 7.79
CA GLN A 77 10.08 1.29 8.14
C GLN A 77 9.62 2.57 7.43
N GLU A 78 8.31 2.71 7.21
CA GLU A 78 7.72 3.89 6.54
C GLU A 78 8.30 4.16 5.15
N HIS A 79 8.92 3.16 4.52
CA HIS A 79 9.68 3.32 3.29
C HIS A 79 10.71 4.49 3.34
N GLU A 80 11.36 4.71 4.48
CA GLU A 80 12.32 5.82 4.67
C GLU A 80 13.39 5.90 3.58
N ARG A 81 13.80 4.75 3.04
CA ARG A 81 14.83 4.64 2.01
C ARG A 81 14.33 4.84 0.59
N TYR A 82 13.02 4.97 0.40
CA TYR A 82 12.43 5.18 -0.91
C TYR A 82 12.29 6.67 -1.20
N ASN A 83 12.48 7.02 -2.48
CA ASN A 83 12.23 8.38 -2.93
C ASN A 83 10.72 8.67 -2.81
N PRO A 84 10.32 9.67 -2.01
CA PRO A 84 8.91 9.99 -1.81
C PRO A 84 8.15 10.30 -3.10
N LYS A 85 8.81 10.89 -4.11
CA LYS A 85 8.20 11.13 -5.43
C LYS A 85 7.83 9.84 -6.15
N CYS A 86 8.64 8.79 -6.00
CA CYS A 86 8.32 7.47 -6.57
C CYS A 86 7.13 6.82 -5.86
N GLU A 87 6.98 7.07 -4.57
CA GLU A 87 5.84 6.60 -3.78
C GLU A 87 4.53 7.22 -4.25
N ILE A 88 4.53 8.54 -4.46
CA ILE A 88 3.35 9.27 -4.94
C ILE A 88 3.01 8.88 -6.37
N ALA A 89 4.02 8.80 -7.26
CA ALA A 89 3.83 8.36 -8.63
C ALA A 89 3.23 6.94 -8.69
N ARG A 90 3.63 6.05 -7.80
CA ARG A 90 3.07 4.70 -7.70
C ARG A 90 1.57 4.72 -7.40
N ILE A 91 1.13 5.57 -6.48
CA ILE A 91 -0.31 5.70 -6.16
C ILE A 91 -1.08 6.23 -7.38
N SER A 92 -0.54 7.24 -8.07
CA SER A 92 -1.15 7.76 -9.29
C SER A 92 -1.26 6.69 -10.38
N GLU A 93 -0.20 5.93 -10.62
CA GLU A 93 -0.21 4.81 -11.58
C GLU A 93 -1.23 3.71 -11.21
N LEU A 94 -1.41 3.44 -9.92
CA LEU A 94 -2.41 2.49 -9.46
C LEU A 94 -3.82 3.03 -9.68
N MET A 95 -4.06 4.32 -9.44
CA MET A 95 -5.34 4.97 -9.72
C MET A 95 -5.71 4.87 -11.20
N ASP A 96 -4.78 5.18 -12.09
CA ASP A 96 -4.98 5.12 -13.54
C ASP A 96 -5.24 3.69 -14.04
N SER A 97 -4.86 2.69 -13.23
CA SER A 97 -4.98 1.28 -13.55
C SER A 97 -6.27 0.63 -13.07
N ILE A 98 -7.07 1.35 -12.29
CA ILE A 98 -8.25 0.82 -11.62
C ILE A 98 -9.48 1.51 -12.16
N ASP A 99 -10.40 0.74 -12.74
CA ASP A 99 -11.68 1.25 -13.25
C ASP A 99 -12.72 1.44 -12.11
N PHE A 100 -12.32 2.16 -11.08
CA PHE A 100 -13.18 2.56 -9.98
C PHE A 100 -13.16 4.08 -9.83
N LYS A 101 -14.31 4.65 -9.46
CA LYS A 101 -14.43 6.10 -9.26
C LYS A 101 -13.63 6.63 -8.08
N SER A 102 -13.36 5.77 -7.10
CA SER A 102 -12.70 6.16 -5.86
C SER A 102 -11.76 5.08 -5.35
N LEU A 103 -10.64 5.52 -4.81
CA LEU A 103 -9.59 4.69 -4.26
C LEU A 103 -9.25 5.12 -2.83
N HIS A 104 -9.24 4.17 -1.90
CA HIS A 104 -8.71 4.37 -0.55
C HIS A 104 -7.42 3.57 -0.39
N VAL A 105 -6.31 4.24 -0.22
CA VAL A 105 -5.01 3.61 -0.01
C VAL A 105 -4.67 3.64 1.48
N ILE A 106 -4.53 2.48 2.08
CA ILE A 106 -4.03 2.33 3.45
C ILE A 106 -2.56 1.94 3.36
N ARG A 107 -1.68 2.78 3.87
CA ARG A 107 -0.25 2.53 3.98
C ARG A 107 0.07 2.14 5.42
N TYR A 108 0.53 0.93 5.62
CA TYR A 108 0.75 0.36 6.94
C TYR A 108 2.23 0.12 7.23
N ASN A 109 2.75 0.77 8.28
CA ASN A 109 4.07 0.51 8.82
C ASN A 109 4.00 -0.54 9.96
N PRO A 110 4.47 -1.77 9.72
CA PRO A 110 4.45 -2.83 10.73
C PRO A 110 5.45 -2.63 11.87
N HIS A 111 6.38 -1.68 11.73
CA HIS A 111 7.38 -1.34 12.76
C HIS A 111 6.94 -0.20 13.69
N ALA A 112 5.70 0.27 13.57
CA ALA A 112 5.14 1.28 14.47
C ALA A 112 5.30 0.87 15.94
N PRO A 113 5.46 1.85 16.84
CA PRO A 113 5.46 1.59 18.29
C PRO A 113 4.16 0.92 18.74
N GLY A 114 4.24 0.19 19.85
CA GLY A 114 3.09 -0.51 20.43
C GLY A 114 3.15 -2.03 20.27
N SER A 115 2.15 -2.70 20.84
CA SER A 115 2.07 -4.15 20.77
C SER A 115 1.62 -4.64 19.39
N THR A 116 1.97 -5.87 19.04
CA THR A 116 1.49 -6.51 17.81
C THR A 116 -0.04 -6.61 17.77
N ALA A 117 -0.66 -6.82 18.95
CA ALA A 117 -2.11 -6.89 19.06
C ALA A 117 -2.77 -5.53 18.75
N ASP A 118 -2.22 -4.43 19.26
CA ASP A 118 -2.74 -3.08 18.99
C ASP A 118 -2.59 -2.72 17.51
N ARG A 119 -1.43 -2.99 16.91
CA ARG A 119 -1.21 -2.76 15.49
C ARG A 119 -2.18 -3.55 14.62
N LYS A 120 -2.39 -4.84 14.95
CA LYS A 120 -3.40 -5.68 14.29
C LYS A 120 -4.79 -5.07 14.38
N ALA A 121 -5.22 -4.72 15.60
CA ALA A 121 -6.55 -4.17 15.82
C ALA A 121 -6.77 -2.87 15.04
N THR A 122 -5.81 -1.96 15.10
CA THR A 122 -5.85 -0.67 14.39
C THR A 122 -5.90 -0.86 12.87
N LEU A 123 -5.06 -1.74 12.32
CA LEU A 123 -5.06 -2.01 10.89
C LEU A 123 -6.39 -2.61 10.41
N LEU A 124 -6.89 -3.63 11.10
CA LEU A 124 -8.14 -4.28 10.72
C LEU A 124 -9.34 -3.33 10.84
N GLN A 125 -9.33 -2.44 11.83
CA GLN A 125 -10.36 -1.41 11.96
C GLN A 125 -10.28 -0.41 10.81
N ALA A 126 -9.09 0.08 10.48
CA ALA A 126 -8.90 0.99 9.34
C ALA A 126 -9.41 0.40 8.02
N ILE A 127 -9.15 -0.88 7.76
CA ILE A 127 -9.66 -1.56 6.57
C ILE A 127 -11.20 -1.64 6.58
N ARG A 128 -11.81 -1.99 7.72
CA ARG A 128 -13.27 -2.05 7.85
C ARG A 128 -13.92 -0.69 7.63
N ASP A 129 -13.35 0.35 8.23
CA ASP A 129 -13.85 1.73 8.09
C ASP A 129 -13.73 2.19 6.63
N ALA A 130 -12.60 1.91 5.98
CA ALA A 130 -12.40 2.21 4.58
C ALA A 130 -13.42 1.49 3.67
N LEU A 131 -13.70 0.21 3.93
CA LEU A 131 -14.68 -0.57 3.17
C LEU A 131 -16.12 -0.11 3.42
N ALA A 132 -16.42 0.38 4.62
CA ALA A 132 -17.74 0.89 5.00
C ALA A 132 -17.98 2.33 4.52
N THR A 133 -16.94 3.06 4.13
CA THR A 133 -17.04 4.47 3.74
C THR A 133 -17.85 4.62 2.46
N ASN A 134 -18.81 5.55 2.49
CA ASN A 134 -19.56 5.93 1.30
C ASN A 134 -18.82 7.09 0.61
N PHE A 135 -18.10 6.79 -0.44
CA PHE A 135 -17.22 7.72 -1.16
C PHE A 135 -17.93 8.76 -2.02
N GLY A 136 -19.25 8.79 -2.04
CA GLY A 136 -20.02 9.79 -2.79
C GLY A 136 -19.77 11.25 -2.40
N VAL A 137 -18.91 11.50 -1.39
CA VAL A 137 -18.65 12.83 -0.81
C VAL A 137 -17.15 13.19 -0.77
N LEU A 138 -16.25 12.29 -1.19
CA LEU A 138 -14.82 12.51 -1.04
C LEU A 138 -14.21 13.21 -2.26
N ASN A 139 -13.55 14.30 -1.94
CA ASN A 139 -12.68 15.20 -2.72
C ASN A 139 -12.58 14.97 -4.26
N GLU A 140 -12.29 16.01 -4.98
CA GLU A 140 -12.19 16.04 -6.45
C GLU A 140 -11.24 15.01 -7.07
N SER A 141 -10.30 14.47 -6.30
CA SER A 141 -9.32 13.48 -6.80
C SER A 141 -9.80 12.04 -6.76
N GLY A 142 -10.89 11.73 -6.04
CA GLY A 142 -11.36 10.35 -5.87
C GLY A 142 -10.38 9.40 -5.16
N CYS A 143 -9.30 9.93 -4.56
CA CYS A 143 -8.30 9.17 -3.84
C CYS A 143 -8.08 9.69 -2.43
N VAL A 144 -8.08 8.79 -1.46
CA VAL A 144 -7.71 9.07 -0.07
C VAL A 144 -6.54 8.18 0.31
N VAL A 145 -5.50 8.77 0.88
CA VAL A 145 -4.36 8.03 1.43
C VAL A 145 -4.39 8.14 2.96
N GLN A 146 -4.38 7.01 3.62
CA GLN A 146 -4.38 6.89 5.07
C GLN A 146 -3.10 6.20 5.53
N TYR A 147 -2.40 6.80 6.47
CA TYR A 147 -1.16 6.28 7.01
C TYR A 147 -1.42 5.64 8.38
N GLN A 148 -1.05 4.37 8.53
CA GLN A 148 -1.16 3.61 9.76
C GLN A 148 0.22 3.29 10.32
N GLY A 149 0.52 3.80 11.52
CA GLY A 149 1.80 3.55 12.19
C GLY A 149 2.98 4.33 11.61
N TYR A 150 2.72 5.36 10.82
CA TYR A 150 3.73 6.29 10.33
C TYR A 150 4.03 7.39 11.35
N SER A 151 5.27 7.89 11.35
CA SER A 151 5.63 9.09 12.08
C SER A 151 4.96 10.32 11.49
N GLN A 152 4.65 11.30 12.34
CA GLN A 152 4.04 12.54 11.89
C GLN A 152 4.94 13.29 10.88
N ASP A 153 6.26 13.28 11.10
CA ASP A 153 7.22 13.93 10.20
C ASP A 153 7.19 13.31 8.80
N ARG A 154 7.08 11.98 8.73
CA ARG A 154 6.98 11.29 7.44
C ARG A 154 5.67 11.60 6.72
N ILE A 155 4.55 11.64 7.43
CA ILE A 155 3.25 12.00 6.87
C ILE A 155 3.31 13.41 6.28
N VAL A 156 3.79 14.39 7.04
CA VAL A 156 3.92 15.79 6.57
C VAL A 156 4.80 15.87 5.31
N GLN A 157 5.89 15.13 5.26
CA GLN A 157 6.75 15.08 4.08
C GLN A 157 6.04 14.54 2.84
N LEU A 158 5.27 13.46 2.99
CA LEU A 158 4.54 12.83 1.88
C LEU A 158 3.38 13.72 1.38
N ASP A 159 2.64 14.33 2.29
CA ASP A 159 1.53 15.21 1.97
C ASP A 159 2.00 16.48 1.25
N ALA A 160 3.09 17.10 1.72
CA ALA A 160 3.66 18.28 1.07
C ALA A 160 4.09 17.99 -0.37
N LEU A 161 4.68 16.83 -0.63
CA LEU A 161 5.08 16.43 -1.98
C LEU A 161 3.89 16.08 -2.87
N SER A 162 2.85 15.48 -2.31
CA SER A 162 1.61 15.18 -3.04
C SER A 162 0.94 16.46 -3.55
N CYS A 163 0.81 17.47 -2.70
CA CYS A 163 0.29 18.78 -3.08
C CYS A 163 1.13 19.44 -4.19
N ALA A 164 2.45 19.42 -4.05
CA ALA A 164 3.36 20.04 -5.03
C ALA A 164 3.31 19.36 -6.42
N MET A 165 3.03 18.06 -6.47
CA MET A 165 2.89 17.34 -7.74
C MET A 165 1.55 17.63 -8.43
N GLN A 166 0.48 17.84 -7.68
CA GLN A 166 -0.83 18.21 -8.25
C GLN A 166 -0.82 19.59 -8.88
N ASP A 167 -0.06 20.54 -8.32
CA ASP A 167 0.04 21.90 -8.86
C ASP A 167 0.84 22.00 -10.18
N GLN A 168 1.67 21.00 -10.48
CA GLN A 168 2.45 20.95 -11.73
C GLN A 168 1.64 20.43 -12.94
N HIS A 169 0.46 19.90 -12.70
CA HIS A 169 -0.44 19.35 -13.74
C HIS A 169 -1.65 20.24 -14.03
N LYS A 170 -1.71 21.44 -13.44
CA LYS A 170 -2.68 22.50 -13.77
C LYS A 170 -2.11 23.50 -14.78
#